data_edc7149bff3a131d3188dab9f2cf2e54
#
_entry.id   edc7149bff3a131d3188dab9f2cf2e54
#
_cell.length_a   1.000
_cell.length_b   1.000
_cell.length_c   1.000
_cell.angle_alpha   90.00
_cell.angle_beta   90.00
_cell.angle_gamma   90.00
#
_symmetry.space_group_name_H-M   'P 1'
#
loop_
_entity.id
_entity.type
_entity.pdbx_description
1 polymer ?
#
loop_
_entity_poly.entity_id
_entity_poly.type
_entity_poly.pdbx_seq_one_letter_code
_entity_poly.pdbx_strand_id
1 'polypeptide(L)'
;MYYVIKKQHATPLSTFISFPVPKYIASKNSDNVIFEFQKDGKPLRKWVKKEDIILLTNDKEYFEKTLKHFKEIEQAQQKLVDEAQEQLNKSIENFTETMQIEIDEYSEIRDSSDVPCILKDL
;
A
#
# COMPACT_ATOMS: atom_id res chain seq x y z
N MET A 1 3.50 6.37 15.77
CA MET A 1 4.03 6.11 14.41
C MET A 1 3.02 5.30 13.63
N TYR A 2 2.69 5.74 12.43
CA TYR A 2 1.81 5.01 11.52
C TYR A 2 2.63 4.30 10.47
N TYR A 3 2.09 3.22 9.91
CA TYR A 3 2.74 2.42 8.88
C TYR A 3 1.84 2.37 7.67
N VAL A 4 2.42 2.60 6.50
CA VAL A 4 1.67 2.75 5.25
C VAL A 4 2.16 1.74 4.23
N ILE A 5 1.21 1.10 3.53
CA ILE A 5 1.47 0.33 2.31
C ILE A 5 0.65 1.00 1.22
N LYS A 6 1.30 1.38 0.14
CA LYS A 6 0.61 2.04 -0.98
C LYS A 6 1.05 1.46 -2.32
N LYS A 7 0.22 1.66 -3.33
CA LYS A 7 0.55 1.30 -4.70
C LYS A 7 1.73 2.10 -5.21
N GLN A 8 2.61 1.46 -5.93
CA GLN A 8 3.67 2.11 -6.68
C GLN A 8 3.45 1.81 -8.16
N HIS A 9 3.17 2.84 -8.94
CA HIS A 9 2.98 2.71 -10.38
C HIS A 9 4.32 2.71 -11.08
N ALA A 10 4.77 1.54 -11.51
CA ALA A 10 6.02 1.36 -12.22
C ALA A 10 5.78 0.52 -13.47
N THR A 11 6.39 0.91 -14.58
CA THR A 11 6.28 0.18 -15.84
C THR A 11 7.40 -0.86 -15.91
N PRO A 12 7.12 -2.11 -16.29
CA PRO A 12 5.85 -2.67 -16.73
C PRO A 12 4.96 -3.24 -15.61
N LEU A 13 5.46 -3.31 -14.38
CA LEU A 13 4.75 -3.93 -13.25
C LEU A 13 4.29 -2.88 -12.25
N SER A 14 3.01 -2.94 -11.89
CA SER A 14 2.52 -2.21 -10.72
C SER A 14 2.84 -3.03 -9.48
N THR A 15 3.39 -2.38 -8.45
CA THR A 15 3.77 -3.02 -7.21
C THR A 15 3.36 -2.14 -6.02
N PHE A 16 4.00 -2.35 -4.88
CA PHE A 16 3.71 -1.59 -3.68
C PHE A 16 5.00 -1.12 -3.02
N ILE A 17 4.89 -0.06 -2.21
CA ILE A 17 5.95 0.38 -1.31
C ILE A 17 5.37 0.54 0.09
N SER A 18 6.23 0.49 1.08
CA SER A 18 5.86 0.69 2.48
C SER A 18 6.82 1.66 3.15
N PHE A 19 6.28 2.44 4.09
CA PHE A 19 7.09 3.39 4.84
C PHE A 19 6.39 3.76 6.15
N PRO A 20 7.16 4.15 7.19
CA PRO A 20 6.58 4.71 8.39
C PRO A 20 6.26 6.19 8.21
N VAL A 21 5.25 6.67 8.90
CA VAL A 21 4.90 8.09 8.89
C VAL A 21 4.49 8.53 10.30
N PRO A 22 5.02 9.66 10.81
CA PRO A 22 4.69 10.13 12.15
C PRO A 22 3.25 10.62 12.29
N LYS A 23 2.70 11.21 11.23
CA LYS A 23 1.38 11.83 11.27
C LYS A 23 0.74 11.83 9.91
N TYR A 24 -0.59 11.72 9.88
CA TYR A 24 -1.37 11.90 8.66
C TYR A 24 -2.60 12.76 8.92
N ILE A 25 -3.13 13.34 7.86
CA ILE A 25 -4.37 14.11 7.88
C ILE A 25 -5.28 13.55 6.79
N ALA A 26 -6.48 13.13 7.19
CA ALA A 26 -7.48 12.60 6.27
C ALA A 26 -8.80 13.33 6.46
N SER A 27 -9.55 13.50 5.36
CA SER A 27 -10.85 14.17 5.37
C SER A 27 -11.81 13.44 4.44
N LYS A 28 -13.09 13.41 4.83
CA LYS A 28 -14.16 12.84 3.99
C LYS A 28 -14.35 13.60 2.69
N ASN A 29 -14.01 14.87 2.68
CA ASN A 29 -14.23 15.76 1.52
C ASN A 29 -13.03 15.80 0.58
N SER A 30 -11.97 15.06 0.87
CA SER A 30 -10.75 15.03 0.07
C SER A 30 -10.48 13.64 -0.47
N ASP A 31 -10.05 13.55 -1.72
CA ASP A 31 -9.60 12.28 -2.32
C ASP A 31 -8.16 11.94 -1.95
N ASN A 32 -7.50 12.81 -1.18
CA ASN A 32 -6.11 12.66 -0.79
C ASN A 32 -5.97 12.51 0.73
N VAL A 33 -4.94 11.78 1.13
CA VAL A 33 -4.45 11.77 2.50
C VAL A 33 -3.10 12.49 2.50
N ILE A 34 -2.88 13.35 3.48
CA ILE A 34 -1.64 14.10 3.62
C ILE A 34 -0.78 13.40 4.65
N PHE A 35 0.41 12.95 4.25
CA PHE A 35 1.41 12.39 5.15
C PHE A 35 2.41 13.46 5.52
N GLU A 36 2.63 13.66 6.82
CA GLU A 36 3.54 14.67 7.33
C GLU A 36 4.80 13.99 7.90
N PHE A 37 5.95 14.37 7.37
CA PHE A 37 7.27 13.88 7.77
C PHE A 37 8.08 15.01 8.36
N GLN A 38 9.08 14.66 9.19
CA GLN A 38 10.08 15.59 9.66
C GLN A 38 11.37 15.37 8.89
N LYS A 39 11.82 16.40 8.18
CA LYS A 39 13.09 16.38 7.48
C LYS A 39 13.90 17.62 7.85
N ASP A 40 15.09 17.43 8.43
CA ASP A 40 15.99 18.51 8.86
C ASP A 40 15.30 19.53 9.78
N GLY A 41 14.44 19.03 10.67
CA GLY A 41 13.69 19.87 11.61
C GLY A 41 12.51 20.62 11.00
N LYS A 42 12.23 20.42 9.70
CA LYS A 42 11.13 21.05 8.98
C LYS A 42 10.07 20.03 8.61
N PRO A 43 8.78 20.38 8.70
CA PRO A 43 7.72 19.49 8.25
C PRO A 43 7.71 19.37 6.73
N LEU A 44 7.63 18.14 6.23
CA LEU A 44 7.47 17.83 4.83
C LEU A 44 6.14 17.12 4.66
N ARG A 45 5.31 17.60 3.74
CA ARG A 45 4.00 17.01 3.48
C ARG A 45 3.95 16.37 2.11
N LYS A 46 3.35 15.17 2.03
CA LYS A 46 3.08 14.49 0.76
C LYS A 46 1.60 14.19 0.66
N TRP A 47 1.03 14.48 -0.52
CA TRP A 47 -0.35 14.14 -0.85
C TRP A 47 -0.37 12.81 -1.56
N VAL A 48 -1.16 11.87 -1.05
CA VAL A 48 -1.33 10.54 -1.65
C VAL A 48 -2.82 10.31 -1.85
N LYS A 49 -3.19 9.83 -3.03
CA LYS A 49 -4.58 9.52 -3.32
C LYS A 49 -5.06 8.37 -2.46
N LYS A 50 -6.28 8.48 -1.92
CA LYS A 50 -6.88 7.41 -1.10
C LYS A 50 -6.94 6.08 -1.83
N GLU A 51 -7.20 6.11 -3.14
CA GLU A 51 -7.26 4.90 -3.97
C GLU A 51 -5.92 4.18 -4.07
N ASP A 52 -4.81 4.87 -3.84
CA ASP A 52 -3.47 4.28 -3.87
C ASP A 52 -3.05 3.71 -2.52
N ILE A 53 -3.76 4.03 -1.45
CA ILE A 53 -3.44 3.52 -0.12
C ILE A 53 -4.04 2.13 0.06
N ILE A 54 -3.19 1.14 0.31
CA ILE A 54 -3.61 -0.23 0.60
C ILE A 54 -3.92 -0.38 2.08
N LEU A 55 -3.01 0.12 2.92
CA LEU A 55 -3.12 0.02 4.37
C LEU A 55 -2.51 1.25 5.02
N LEU A 56 -3.19 1.78 6.04
CA LEU A 56 -2.65 2.80 6.94
C LEU A 56 -3.06 2.40 8.35
N THR A 57 -2.09 2.06 9.19
CA THR A 57 -2.34 1.56 10.54
C THR A 57 -1.23 1.98 11.50
N ASN A 58 -1.55 2.06 12.77
CA ASN A 58 -0.56 2.20 13.82
C ASN A 58 -0.25 0.85 14.52
N ASP A 59 -0.85 -0.22 14.07
CA ASP A 59 -0.58 -1.58 14.54
C ASP A 59 0.58 -2.17 13.74
N LYS A 60 1.76 -2.14 14.34
CA LYS A 60 2.99 -2.61 13.70
C LYS A 60 2.93 -4.09 13.34
N GLU A 61 2.36 -4.90 14.21
CA GLU A 61 2.26 -6.34 13.98
C GLU A 61 1.36 -6.66 12.78
N TYR A 62 0.22 -6.02 12.70
CA TYR A 62 -0.69 -6.16 11.57
C TYR A 62 -0.04 -5.69 10.26
N PHE A 63 0.66 -4.56 10.33
CA PHE A 63 1.42 -4.04 9.19
C PHE A 63 2.47 -5.04 8.69
N GLU A 64 3.27 -5.60 9.59
CA GLU A 64 4.32 -6.55 9.22
C GLU A 64 3.75 -7.83 8.61
N LYS A 65 2.64 -8.33 9.14
CA LYS A 65 1.94 -9.50 8.57
C LYS A 65 1.45 -9.22 7.16
N THR A 66 0.79 -8.09 6.97
CA THR A 66 0.26 -7.70 5.67
C THR A 66 1.37 -7.48 4.66
N LEU A 67 2.44 -6.81 5.06
CA LEU A 67 3.60 -6.57 4.22
C LEU A 67 4.27 -7.87 3.79
N LYS A 68 4.42 -8.81 4.70
CA LYS A 68 4.98 -10.13 4.41
C LYS A 68 4.12 -10.87 3.39
N HIS A 69 2.81 -10.83 3.55
CA HIS A 69 1.87 -11.45 2.62
C HIS A 69 2.03 -10.90 1.21
N PHE A 70 2.07 -9.56 1.06
CA PHE A 70 2.25 -8.94 -0.25
C PHE A 70 3.61 -9.26 -0.86
N LYS A 71 4.67 -9.31 -0.05
CA LYS A 71 6.01 -9.68 -0.54
C LYS A 71 6.05 -11.12 -1.04
N GLU A 72 5.35 -12.03 -0.37
CA GLU A 72 5.27 -13.42 -0.81
C GLU A 72 4.56 -13.54 -2.17
N ILE A 73 3.47 -12.80 -2.35
CA ILE A 73 2.75 -12.76 -3.63
C ILE A 73 3.66 -12.19 -4.72
N GLU A 74 4.34 -11.09 -4.45
CA GLU A 74 5.25 -10.46 -5.39
C GLU A 74 6.37 -11.41 -5.83
N GLN A 75 7.00 -12.11 -4.88
CA GLN A 75 8.05 -13.06 -5.17
C GLN A 75 7.56 -14.25 -6.00
N ALA A 76 6.37 -14.77 -5.68
CA ALA A 76 5.79 -15.88 -6.43
C ALA A 76 5.51 -15.48 -7.88
N GLN A 77 4.96 -14.29 -8.12
CA GLN A 77 4.66 -13.79 -9.45
C GLN A 77 5.93 -13.44 -10.21
N GLN A 78 6.92 -12.86 -9.54
CA GLN A 78 8.22 -12.56 -10.16
C GLN A 78 8.91 -13.82 -10.64
N LYS A 79 8.84 -14.90 -9.87
CA LYS A 79 9.39 -16.19 -10.27
C LYS A 79 8.73 -16.72 -11.55
N LEU A 80 7.40 -16.59 -11.66
CA LEU A 80 6.69 -16.98 -12.86
C LEU A 80 7.10 -16.16 -14.09
N VAL A 81 7.33 -14.86 -13.91
CA VAL A 81 7.82 -13.98 -14.97
C VAL A 81 9.20 -14.42 -15.44
N ASP A 82 10.10 -14.74 -14.50
CA ASP A 82 11.46 -15.17 -14.81
C ASP A 82 11.51 -16.53 -15.53
N GLU A 83 10.61 -17.44 -15.18
CA GLU A 83 10.56 -18.80 -15.76
C GLU A 83 9.85 -18.87 -17.11
N ALA A 84 8.99 -17.92 -17.42
CA ALA A 84 8.09 -17.99 -18.56
C ALA A 84 8.23 -16.81 -19.51
N GLN A 85 9.42 -16.60 -20.08
CA GLN A 85 9.68 -15.49 -21.00
C GLN A 85 8.69 -15.44 -22.19
N GLU A 86 8.32 -16.58 -22.72
CA GLU A 86 7.35 -16.65 -23.82
C GLU A 86 5.94 -16.24 -23.42
N GLN A 87 5.64 -16.28 -22.13
CA GLN A 87 4.35 -15.90 -21.56
C GLN A 87 4.46 -14.62 -20.71
N LEU A 88 5.48 -13.84 -20.97
CA LEU A 88 5.81 -12.66 -20.14
C LEU A 88 4.60 -11.73 -19.97
N ASN A 89 3.94 -11.36 -21.05
CA ASN A 89 2.79 -10.44 -20.97
C ASN A 89 1.66 -11.01 -20.13
N LYS A 90 1.38 -12.29 -20.28
CA LYS A 90 0.32 -12.97 -19.52
C LYS A 90 0.68 -13.05 -18.04
N SER A 91 1.93 -13.32 -17.72
CA SER A 91 2.41 -13.35 -16.33
C SER A 91 2.32 -11.98 -15.69
N ILE A 92 2.62 -10.91 -16.42
CA ILE A 92 2.49 -9.54 -15.95
C ILE A 92 1.02 -9.20 -15.67
N GLU A 93 0.10 -9.59 -16.56
CA GLU A 93 -1.34 -9.41 -16.35
C GLU A 93 -1.80 -10.13 -15.09
N ASN A 94 -1.40 -11.39 -14.92
CA ASN A 94 -1.76 -12.18 -13.74
C ASN A 94 -1.22 -11.57 -12.46
N PHE A 95 0.01 -11.07 -12.48
CA PHE A 95 0.60 -10.36 -11.34
C PHE A 95 -0.25 -9.14 -10.98
N THR A 96 -0.59 -8.33 -11.96
CA THR A 96 -1.37 -7.10 -11.75
C THR A 96 -2.76 -7.43 -11.20
N GLU A 97 -3.45 -8.43 -11.75
CA GLU A 97 -4.75 -8.86 -11.25
C GLU A 97 -4.68 -9.38 -9.82
N THR A 98 -3.70 -10.22 -9.52
CA THR A 98 -3.51 -10.77 -8.18
C THR A 98 -3.26 -9.67 -7.17
N MET A 99 -2.40 -8.71 -7.48
CA MET A 99 -2.14 -7.57 -6.60
C MET A 99 -3.37 -6.69 -6.45
N GLN A 100 -4.16 -6.51 -7.51
CA GLN A 100 -5.37 -5.71 -7.43
C GLN A 100 -6.42 -6.35 -6.51
N ILE A 101 -6.58 -7.67 -6.56
CA ILE A 101 -7.48 -8.40 -5.67
C ILE A 101 -7.04 -8.22 -4.22
N GLU A 102 -5.76 -8.40 -3.93
CA GLU A 102 -5.23 -8.23 -2.58
C GLU A 102 -5.36 -6.78 -2.09
N ILE A 103 -5.14 -5.81 -2.97
CA ILE A 103 -5.31 -4.40 -2.65
C ILE A 103 -6.76 -4.10 -2.30
N ASP A 104 -7.72 -4.59 -3.09
CA ASP A 104 -9.14 -4.38 -2.84
C ASP A 104 -9.57 -5.01 -1.51
N GLU A 105 -8.97 -6.13 -1.15
CA GLU A 105 -9.26 -6.84 0.10
C GLU A 105 -8.68 -6.13 1.33
N TYR A 106 -7.48 -5.55 1.21
CA TYR A 106 -6.75 -4.93 2.33
C TYR A 106 -6.78 -3.41 2.34
N SER A 107 -7.49 -2.78 1.40
CA SER A 107 -7.52 -1.31 1.28
C SER A 107 -8.26 -0.69 2.45
N GLU A 108 -7.51 -0.31 3.48
CA GLU A 108 -8.09 0.25 4.70
C GLU A 108 -7.13 1.19 5.42
N ILE A 109 -7.71 2.10 6.22
CA ILE A 109 -6.99 2.93 7.16
C ILE A 109 -7.43 2.50 8.55
N ARG A 110 -6.49 2.05 9.39
CA ARG A 110 -6.82 1.43 10.67
C ARG A 110 -5.87 1.86 11.77
N ASP A 111 -6.44 2.13 12.95
CA ASP A 111 -5.70 2.33 14.19
C ASP A 111 -5.71 1.03 15.01
N SER A 112 -4.72 0.87 15.91
CA SER A 112 -4.65 -0.28 16.81
C SER A 112 -5.70 -0.25 17.93
N SER A 113 -6.32 0.91 18.18
CA SER A 113 -7.52 0.98 19.00
C SER A 113 -8.67 0.35 18.21
N ASP A 114 -9.68 -0.17 18.88
CA ASP A 114 -10.82 -0.84 18.26
C ASP A 114 -11.66 0.07 17.35
N VAL A 115 -11.04 1.07 16.77
CA VAL A 115 -11.67 1.99 15.83
C VAL A 115 -11.82 1.30 14.48
N PRO A 116 -13.00 1.35 13.86
CA PRO A 116 -13.22 0.75 12.55
C PRO A 116 -12.35 1.40 11.48
N CYS A 117 -12.23 0.72 10.35
CA CYS A 117 -11.43 1.16 9.22
C CYS A 117 -11.74 2.62 8.83
N ILE A 118 -10.78 3.51 9.00
CA ILE A 118 -10.96 4.94 8.76
C ILE A 118 -11.23 5.23 7.28
N LEU A 119 -10.59 4.47 6.39
CA LEU A 119 -10.74 4.68 4.95
C LEU A 119 -12.18 4.48 4.49
N LYS A 120 -12.90 3.53 5.08
CA LYS A 120 -14.31 3.29 4.75
C LYS A 120 -15.22 4.41 5.25
N ASP A 121 -14.81 5.12 6.30
CA ASP A 121 -15.55 6.22 6.89
C ASP A 121 -15.22 7.56 6.21
N LEU A 122 -14.19 7.59 5.38
CA LEU A 122 -13.78 8.75 4.61
C LEU A 122 -14.41 8.69 3.22
#